data_03d1cbba30aabdc5c0254329378956d9
#
_entry.id   03d1cbba30aabdc5c0254329378956d9
#
_cell.length_a   1.000
_cell.length_b   1.000
_cell.length_c   1.000
_cell.angle_alpha   90.00
_cell.angle_beta   90.00
_cell.angle_gamma   90.00
#
_symmetry.space_group_name_H-M   'P 1'
#
loop_
_entity.id
_entity.type
_entity.pdbx_description
1 polymer ?
#
loop_
_entity_poly.entity_id
_entity_poly.type
_entity_poly.pdbx_seq_one_letter_code
_entity_poly.pdbx_strand_id
1 'polypeptide(L)'
;MKRIAACLLLGALSQSVWALDTADQQRLSGIQQSWAQIQYELPEGQRTAAFEKLASQASTFTQERPTVAEAWIWSGIVTSSWAGAQGGLGALSKVKDAKVDLEKALTLDPKALQGSAYTSLGALYDRVPGWPIGFGDSDKAEQLLKQALQLNPNGIDSLYFWGDHLYRQKHYAEAKQVLQKALQAAPRPGRETADAGRRKEIESLLVDVNKKLD
;
A
#
# COMPACT_ATOMS: atom_id res chain seq x y z
N MET A 1 36.68 -32.34 -47.45
CA MET A 1 36.04 -32.41 -46.10
C MET A 1 35.72 -30.97 -45.67
N LYS A 2 34.49 -30.52 -45.86
CA LYS A 2 34.03 -29.15 -45.51
C LYS A 2 33.35 -29.21 -44.15
N ARG A 3 33.92 -28.52 -43.15
CA ARG A 3 33.34 -28.38 -41.82
C ARG A 3 32.43 -27.14 -41.84
N ILE A 4 31.11 -27.37 -41.67
CA ILE A 4 30.10 -26.33 -41.51
C ILE A 4 30.04 -26.04 -40.00
N ALA A 5 30.46 -24.85 -39.63
CA ALA A 5 30.26 -24.34 -38.25
C ALA A 5 28.89 -23.70 -38.17
N ALA A 6 27.99 -24.28 -37.40
CA ALA A 6 26.69 -23.72 -37.06
C ALA A 6 26.82 -22.74 -35.89
N CYS A 7 26.75 -21.45 -36.15
CA CYS A 7 26.61 -20.42 -35.09
C CYS A 7 25.17 -20.42 -34.53
N LEU A 8 25.01 -20.92 -33.31
CA LEU A 8 23.80 -20.75 -32.53
C LEU A 8 23.77 -19.31 -31.97
N LEU A 9 22.95 -18.48 -32.59
CA LEU A 9 22.56 -17.17 -32.02
C LEU A 9 21.60 -17.40 -30.84
N LEU A 10 22.10 -17.33 -29.61
CA LEU A 10 21.29 -17.17 -28.43
C LEU A 10 20.70 -15.76 -28.42
N GLY A 11 19.46 -15.63 -28.83
CA GLY A 11 18.67 -14.42 -28.62
C GLY A 11 18.38 -14.22 -27.15
N ALA A 12 19.11 -13.32 -26.50
CA ALA A 12 18.76 -12.84 -25.17
C ALA A 12 17.43 -12.07 -25.27
N LEU A 13 16.35 -12.68 -24.84
CA LEU A 13 15.09 -11.99 -24.56
C LEU A 13 15.32 -11.07 -23.35
N SER A 14 15.71 -9.83 -23.63
CA SER A 14 15.70 -8.77 -22.65
C SER A 14 14.23 -8.51 -22.27
N GLN A 15 13.79 -9.01 -21.11
CA GLN A 15 12.56 -8.59 -20.50
C GLN A 15 12.75 -7.11 -20.12
N SER A 16 12.16 -6.24 -20.93
CA SER A 16 12.06 -4.82 -20.62
C SER A 16 11.22 -4.71 -19.33
N VAL A 17 11.86 -4.45 -18.21
CA VAL A 17 11.18 -3.88 -17.04
C VAL A 17 10.68 -2.53 -17.53
N TRP A 18 9.38 -2.43 -17.78
CA TRP A 18 8.74 -1.19 -18.21
C TRP A 18 8.77 -0.24 -17.01
N ALA A 19 9.80 0.58 -16.92
CA ALA A 19 9.78 1.73 -16.03
C ALA A 19 8.63 2.64 -16.49
N LEU A 20 7.87 3.19 -15.52
CA LEU A 20 6.86 4.20 -15.79
C LEU A 20 7.45 5.30 -16.67
N ASP A 21 6.74 5.72 -17.70
CA ASP A 21 7.15 6.90 -18.45
C ASP A 21 7.08 8.16 -17.57
N THR A 22 7.72 9.23 -18.02
CA THR A 22 7.83 10.47 -17.22
C THR A 22 6.45 11.08 -16.89
N ALA A 23 5.49 10.97 -17.79
CA ALA A 23 4.14 11.50 -17.57
C ALA A 23 3.38 10.68 -16.53
N ASP A 24 3.49 9.35 -16.59
CA ASP A 24 2.90 8.45 -15.62
C ASP A 24 3.56 8.59 -14.23
N GLN A 25 4.89 8.81 -14.18
CA GLN A 25 5.59 9.11 -12.93
C GLN A 25 5.12 10.41 -12.30
N GLN A 26 4.96 11.48 -13.08
CA GLN A 26 4.44 12.76 -12.59
C GLN A 26 3.01 12.62 -12.07
N ARG A 27 2.15 11.90 -12.81
CA ARG A 27 0.77 11.64 -12.40
C ARG A 27 0.70 10.85 -11.11
N LEU A 28 1.48 9.78 -10.99
CA LEU A 28 1.59 8.97 -9.79
C LEU A 28 2.04 9.82 -8.60
N SER A 29 3.10 10.62 -8.78
CA SER A 29 3.61 11.54 -7.75
C SER A 29 2.56 12.55 -7.31
N GLY A 30 1.78 13.12 -8.25
CA GLY A 30 0.67 14.03 -7.95
C GLY A 30 -0.43 13.37 -7.09
N ILE A 31 -0.82 12.14 -7.40
CA ILE A 31 -1.77 11.36 -6.61
C ILE A 31 -1.21 11.10 -5.19
N GLN A 32 0.06 10.73 -5.10
CA GLN A 32 0.74 10.46 -3.84
C GLN A 32 0.81 11.69 -2.93
N GLN A 33 1.16 12.84 -3.47
CA GLN A 33 1.23 14.11 -2.74
C GLN A 33 -0.17 14.56 -2.30
N SER A 34 -1.16 14.52 -3.20
CA SER A 34 -2.55 14.86 -2.87
C SER A 34 -3.11 13.96 -1.78
N TRP A 35 -2.83 12.65 -1.84
CA TRP A 35 -3.24 11.72 -0.79
C TRP A 35 -2.64 12.11 0.57
N ALA A 36 -1.35 12.42 0.62
CA ALA A 36 -0.67 12.78 1.85
C ALA A 36 -1.23 14.09 2.46
N GLN A 37 -1.50 15.09 1.62
CA GLN A 37 -2.13 16.33 2.05
C GLN A 37 -3.54 16.09 2.62
N ILE A 38 -4.37 15.31 1.92
CA ILE A 38 -5.71 14.99 2.40
C ILE A 38 -5.65 14.22 3.72
N GLN A 39 -4.79 13.22 3.80
CA GLN A 39 -4.70 12.33 4.95
C GLN A 39 -4.19 13.03 6.20
N TYR A 40 -3.18 13.89 6.07
CA TYR A 40 -2.43 14.40 7.20
C TYR A 40 -2.57 15.90 7.47
N GLU A 41 -2.96 16.69 6.47
CA GLU A 41 -3.04 18.14 6.61
C GLU A 41 -4.48 18.67 6.56
N LEU A 42 -5.39 17.94 5.86
CA LEU A 42 -6.78 18.40 5.74
C LEU A 42 -7.58 18.08 7.00
N PRO A 43 -8.46 18.99 7.48
CA PRO A 43 -9.40 18.71 8.56
C PRO A 43 -10.28 17.49 8.25
N GLU A 44 -10.56 16.66 9.26
CA GLU A 44 -11.27 15.38 9.09
C GLU A 44 -12.61 15.51 8.34
N GLY A 45 -13.41 16.53 8.67
CA GLY A 45 -14.70 16.77 8.02
C GLY A 45 -14.64 17.10 6.52
N GLN A 46 -13.45 17.42 5.98
CA GLN A 46 -13.25 17.73 4.56
C GLN A 46 -12.65 16.55 3.78
N ARG A 47 -12.15 15.51 4.49
CA ARG A 47 -11.39 14.42 3.86
C ARG A 47 -12.25 13.56 2.94
N THR A 48 -13.50 13.29 3.30
CA THR A 48 -14.39 12.44 2.50
C THR A 48 -14.56 12.97 1.08
N ALA A 49 -14.95 14.24 0.92
CA ALA A 49 -15.13 14.85 -0.40
C ALA A 49 -13.80 14.99 -1.18
N ALA A 50 -12.69 15.26 -0.47
CA ALA A 50 -11.38 15.36 -1.10
C ALA A 50 -10.87 13.99 -1.60
N PHE A 51 -11.05 12.93 -0.82
CA PHE A 51 -10.72 11.56 -1.25
C PHE A 51 -11.61 11.06 -2.38
N GLU A 52 -12.90 11.40 -2.39
CA GLU A 52 -13.81 11.09 -3.52
C GLU A 52 -13.26 11.64 -4.84
N LYS A 53 -12.88 12.92 -4.85
CA LYS A 53 -12.28 13.56 -6.02
C LYS A 53 -10.96 12.89 -6.42
N LEU A 54 -10.11 12.57 -5.45
CA LEU A 54 -8.83 11.92 -5.73
C LEU A 54 -9.04 10.47 -6.22
N ALA A 55 -10.03 9.74 -5.72
CA ALA A 55 -10.39 8.41 -6.17
C ALA A 55 -10.83 8.42 -7.65
N SER A 56 -11.61 9.42 -8.07
CA SER A 56 -11.95 9.60 -9.48
C SER A 56 -10.71 9.80 -10.36
N GLN A 57 -9.73 10.60 -9.92
CA GLN A 57 -8.47 10.81 -10.65
C GLN A 57 -7.63 9.52 -10.72
N ALA A 58 -7.54 8.76 -9.63
CA ALA A 58 -6.84 7.49 -9.60
C ALA A 58 -7.52 6.44 -10.49
N SER A 59 -8.85 6.37 -10.49
CA SER A 59 -9.62 5.50 -11.40
C SER A 59 -9.39 5.86 -12.87
N THR A 60 -9.38 7.15 -13.23
CA THR A 60 -9.03 7.57 -14.60
C THR A 60 -7.62 7.08 -14.97
N PHE A 61 -6.67 7.11 -14.04
CA PHE A 61 -5.32 6.60 -14.29
C PHE A 61 -5.32 5.10 -14.61
N THR A 62 -6.08 4.29 -13.88
CA THR A 62 -6.18 2.84 -14.16
C THR A 62 -6.87 2.55 -15.51
N GLN A 63 -7.85 3.37 -15.91
CA GLN A 63 -8.53 3.23 -17.21
C GLN A 63 -7.62 3.54 -18.39
N GLU A 64 -6.81 4.59 -18.28
CA GLU A 64 -5.87 5.01 -19.33
C GLU A 64 -4.60 4.14 -19.36
N ARG A 65 -4.23 3.55 -18.24
CA ARG A 65 -3.03 2.74 -18.05
C ARG A 65 -3.35 1.38 -17.39
N PRO A 66 -4.16 0.53 -18.02
CA PRO A 66 -4.68 -0.69 -17.38
C PRO A 66 -3.62 -1.76 -17.07
N THR A 67 -2.42 -1.64 -17.64
CA THR A 67 -1.30 -2.56 -17.42
C THR A 67 -0.26 -2.05 -16.42
N VAL A 68 -0.45 -0.85 -15.88
CA VAL A 68 0.47 -0.21 -14.91
C VAL A 68 0.05 -0.56 -13.49
N ALA A 69 0.83 -1.42 -12.82
CA ALA A 69 0.53 -1.90 -11.47
C ALA A 69 0.44 -0.78 -10.44
N GLU A 70 1.31 0.24 -10.55
CA GLU A 70 1.35 1.40 -9.65
C GLU A 70 0.05 2.22 -9.69
N ALA A 71 -0.60 2.29 -10.85
CA ALA A 71 -1.90 2.96 -10.99
C ALA A 71 -2.97 2.24 -10.16
N TRP A 72 -3.02 0.91 -10.25
CA TRP A 72 -3.94 0.08 -9.48
C TRP A 72 -3.64 0.09 -7.99
N ILE A 73 -2.36 0.08 -7.58
CA ILE A 73 -1.97 0.22 -6.18
C ILE A 73 -2.54 1.51 -5.61
N TRP A 74 -2.33 2.63 -6.30
CA TRP A 74 -2.76 3.94 -5.79
C TRP A 74 -4.26 4.16 -5.90
N SER A 75 -4.94 3.55 -6.86
CA SER A 75 -6.41 3.50 -6.88
C SER A 75 -6.94 2.79 -5.63
N GLY A 76 -6.41 1.62 -5.30
CA GLY A 76 -6.79 0.87 -4.10
C GLY A 76 -6.47 1.61 -2.80
N ILE A 77 -5.29 2.26 -2.67
CA ILE A 77 -4.91 3.05 -1.49
C ILE A 77 -5.86 4.24 -1.30
N VAL A 78 -6.11 5.01 -2.35
CA VAL A 78 -6.99 6.19 -2.28
C VAL A 78 -8.42 5.78 -1.95
N THR A 79 -8.94 4.73 -2.61
CA THR A 79 -10.30 4.22 -2.40
C THR A 79 -10.47 3.67 -0.98
N SER A 80 -9.46 2.98 -0.43
CA SER A 80 -9.49 2.52 0.97
C SER A 80 -9.44 3.69 1.96
N SER A 81 -8.69 4.74 1.66
CA SER A 81 -8.64 5.96 2.49
C SER A 81 -9.98 6.73 2.45
N TRP A 82 -10.61 6.78 1.27
CA TRP A 82 -11.97 7.31 1.12
C TRP A 82 -12.98 6.53 1.97
N ALA A 83 -12.92 5.20 1.92
CA ALA A 83 -13.75 4.34 2.77
C ALA A 83 -13.56 4.67 4.26
N GLY A 84 -12.31 4.81 4.72
CA GLY A 84 -11.99 5.16 6.09
C GLY A 84 -12.54 6.54 6.50
N ALA A 85 -12.38 7.55 5.63
CA ALA A 85 -12.88 8.90 5.87
C ALA A 85 -14.42 8.98 5.88
N GLN A 86 -15.09 8.17 5.07
CA GLN A 86 -16.55 8.13 5.03
C GLN A 86 -17.17 7.38 6.20
N GLY A 87 -16.58 6.24 6.59
CA GLY A 87 -17.12 5.38 7.64
C GLY A 87 -18.49 4.75 7.31
N GLY A 88 -19.04 4.05 8.30
CA GLY A 88 -20.37 3.47 8.22
C GLY A 88 -20.56 2.43 7.10
N LEU A 89 -21.82 2.14 6.76
CA LEU A 89 -22.16 1.12 5.75
C LEU A 89 -21.68 1.48 4.34
N GLY A 90 -21.59 2.77 4.02
CA GLY A 90 -21.07 3.24 2.72
C GLY A 90 -19.59 2.94 2.48
N ALA A 91 -18.83 2.66 3.53
CA ALA A 91 -17.43 2.27 3.41
C ALA A 91 -17.25 0.85 2.84
N LEU A 92 -18.22 -0.06 3.06
CA LEU A 92 -18.09 -1.49 2.70
C LEU A 92 -17.99 -1.72 1.18
N SER A 93 -18.69 -0.96 0.35
CA SER A 93 -18.53 -1.06 -1.10
C SER A 93 -17.14 -0.61 -1.52
N LYS A 94 -16.66 0.51 -0.98
CA LYS A 94 -15.37 1.09 -1.32
C LYS A 94 -14.19 0.18 -0.93
N VAL A 95 -14.24 -0.46 0.23
CA VAL A 95 -13.17 -1.41 0.61
C VAL A 95 -13.17 -2.64 -0.29
N LYS A 96 -14.33 -3.06 -0.84
CA LYS A 96 -14.39 -4.13 -1.84
C LYS A 96 -13.76 -3.70 -3.17
N ASP A 97 -14.06 -2.47 -3.62
CA ASP A 97 -13.46 -1.91 -4.83
C ASP A 97 -11.94 -1.75 -4.66
N ALA A 98 -11.48 -1.23 -3.53
CA ALA A 98 -10.07 -1.12 -3.19
C ALA A 98 -9.36 -2.49 -3.18
N LYS A 99 -10.03 -3.54 -2.67
CA LYS A 99 -9.51 -4.92 -2.70
C LYS A 99 -9.31 -5.40 -4.14
N VAL A 100 -10.29 -5.18 -5.02
CA VAL A 100 -10.21 -5.56 -6.44
C VAL A 100 -9.04 -4.87 -7.11
N ASP A 101 -8.86 -3.57 -6.90
CA ASP A 101 -7.74 -2.80 -7.45
C ASP A 101 -6.38 -3.34 -7.00
N LEU A 102 -6.22 -3.61 -5.70
CA LEU A 102 -4.99 -4.14 -5.14
C LEU A 102 -4.69 -5.57 -5.61
N GLU A 103 -5.71 -6.42 -5.74
CA GLU A 103 -5.57 -7.76 -6.32
C GLU A 103 -5.17 -7.68 -7.79
N LYS A 104 -5.74 -6.75 -8.55
CA LYS A 104 -5.33 -6.47 -9.93
C LYS A 104 -3.86 -6.05 -10.01
N ALA A 105 -3.42 -5.16 -9.13
CA ALA A 105 -2.01 -4.77 -9.05
C ALA A 105 -1.09 -5.97 -8.82
N LEU A 106 -1.44 -6.87 -7.90
CA LEU A 106 -0.67 -8.09 -7.62
C LEU A 106 -0.59 -9.03 -8.84
N THR A 107 -1.61 -9.06 -9.70
CA THR A 107 -1.57 -9.86 -10.94
C THR A 107 -0.67 -9.25 -12.01
N LEU A 108 -0.49 -7.92 -11.99
CA LEU A 108 0.33 -7.20 -12.95
C LEU A 108 1.81 -7.21 -12.55
N ASP A 109 2.11 -6.75 -11.35
CA ASP A 109 3.45 -6.80 -10.76
C ASP A 109 3.38 -6.83 -9.23
N PRO A 110 3.60 -7.99 -8.61
CA PRO A 110 3.57 -8.14 -7.15
C PRO A 110 4.71 -7.38 -6.43
N LYS A 111 5.75 -6.95 -7.17
CA LYS A 111 6.89 -6.22 -6.61
C LYS A 111 6.80 -4.71 -6.80
N ALA A 112 5.81 -4.23 -7.56
CA ALA A 112 5.62 -2.80 -7.80
C ALA A 112 5.59 -2.02 -6.49
N LEU A 113 6.22 -0.85 -6.48
CA LEU A 113 6.37 -0.01 -5.28
C LEU A 113 6.80 -0.81 -4.03
N GLN A 114 7.75 -1.73 -4.22
CA GLN A 114 8.32 -2.57 -3.16
C GLN A 114 7.25 -3.36 -2.37
N GLY A 115 6.26 -3.91 -3.08
CA GLY A 115 5.21 -4.73 -2.47
C GLY A 115 4.10 -3.93 -1.77
N SER A 116 3.90 -2.67 -2.16
CA SER A 116 2.87 -1.81 -1.56
C SER A 116 1.44 -2.38 -1.68
N ALA A 117 1.15 -3.16 -2.75
CA ALA A 117 -0.13 -3.86 -2.87
C ALA A 117 -0.34 -4.88 -1.75
N TYR A 118 0.69 -5.64 -1.38
CA TYR A 118 0.62 -6.57 -0.24
C TYR A 118 0.38 -5.84 1.07
N THR A 119 1.11 -4.73 1.32
CA THR A 119 0.93 -3.90 2.52
C THR A 119 -0.51 -3.41 2.64
N SER A 120 -1.04 -2.83 1.56
CA SER A 120 -2.37 -2.21 1.56
C SER A 120 -3.49 -3.25 1.63
N LEU A 121 -3.35 -4.36 0.92
CA LEU A 121 -4.32 -5.45 0.95
C LEU A 121 -4.32 -6.16 2.31
N GLY A 122 -3.15 -6.38 2.91
CA GLY A 122 -3.02 -6.90 4.27
C GLY A 122 -3.71 -6.01 5.30
N ALA A 123 -3.51 -4.69 5.21
CA ALA A 123 -4.20 -3.73 6.07
C ALA A 123 -5.74 -3.75 5.89
N LEU A 124 -6.23 -3.96 4.66
CA LEU A 124 -7.66 -4.11 4.43
C LEU A 124 -8.21 -5.38 5.09
N TYR A 125 -7.57 -6.53 4.91
CA TYR A 125 -8.00 -7.78 5.55
C TYR A 125 -7.97 -7.70 7.08
N ASP A 126 -7.04 -6.95 7.65
CA ASP A 126 -6.90 -6.77 9.10
C ASP A 126 -7.93 -5.82 9.71
N ARG A 127 -8.42 -4.83 8.94
CA ARG A 127 -9.27 -3.74 9.45
C ARG A 127 -10.74 -3.85 9.08
N VAL A 128 -11.05 -4.50 7.96
CA VAL A 128 -12.43 -4.71 7.53
C VAL A 128 -13.08 -5.76 8.42
N PRO A 129 -14.36 -5.59 8.82
CA PRO A 129 -15.06 -6.65 9.55
C PRO A 129 -15.04 -7.99 8.80
N GLY A 130 -14.98 -9.08 9.55
CA GLY A 130 -15.07 -10.43 8.99
C GLY A 130 -16.50 -10.78 8.55
N TRP A 131 -16.65 -11.99 8.01
CA TRP A 131 -17.95 -12.52 7.61
C TRP A 131 -18.94 -12.51 8.79
N PRO A 132 -20.26 -12.22 8.61
CA PRO A 132 -20.97 -12.01 7.32
C PRO A 132 -20.94 -10.56 6.81
N ILE A 133 -20.36 -9.61 7.55
CA ILE A 133 -20.41 -8.17 7.23
C ILE A 133 -19.44 -7.80 6.10
N GLY A 134 -18.24 -8.32 6.17
CA GLY A 134 -17.17 -8.01 5.24
C GLY A 134 -16.28 -9.22 4.95
N PHE A 135 -15.09 -8.93 4.42
CA PHE A 135 -14.11 -9.94 4.02
C PHE A 135 -12.88 -10.01 4.95
N GLY A 136 -12.92 -9.33 6.09
CA GLY A 136 -11.81 -9.30 7.04
C GLY A 136 -11.38 -10.70 7.47
N ASP A 137 -10.07 -10.92 7.54
CA ASP A 137 -9.43 -12.21 7.84
C ASP A 137 -8.02 -11.95 8.35
N SER A 138 -7.80 -12.17 9.63
CA SER A 138 -6.51 -11.88 10.28
C SER A 138 -5.38 -12.79 9.78
N ASP A 139 -5.67 -14.05 9.45
CA ASP A 139 -4.65 -14.99 8.95
C ASP A 139 -4.20 -14.59 7.54
N LYS A 140 -5.16 -14.16 6.72
CA LYS A 140 -4.87 -13.61 5.40
C LYS A 140 -4.10 -12.30 5.47
N ALA A 141 -4.46 -11.42 6.42
CA ALA A 141 -3.73 -10.19 6.69
C ALA A 141 -2.27 -10.49 7.05
N GLU A 142 -2.05 -11.42 7.98
CA GLU A 142 -0.71 -11.83 8.39
C GLU A 142 0.14 -12.32 7.22
N GLN A 143 -0.40 -13.21 6.38
CA GLN A 143 0.28 -13.73 5.19
C GLN A 143 0.71 -12.59 4.24
N LEU A 144 -0.19 -11.66 3.94
CA LEU A 144 0.06 -10.54 3.03
C LEU A 144 1.09 -9.56 3.61
N LEU A 145 0.98 -9.23 4.88
CA LEU A 145 1.93 -8.33 5.54
C LEU A 145 3.33 -8.94 5.64
N LYS A 146 3.44 -10.26 5.85
CA LYS A 146 4.74 -10.96 5.77
C LYS A 146 5.33 -10.92 4.36
N GLN A 147 4.54 -11.04 3.31
CA GLN A 147 4.99 -10.86 1.93
C GLN A 147 5.50 -9.42 1.69
N ALA A 148 4.79 -8.42 2.21
CA ALA A 148 5.22 -7.04 2.13
C ALA A 148 6.59 -6.82 2.81
N LEU A 149 6.80 -7.39 3.99
CA LEU A 149 8.09 -7.31 4.71
C LEU A 149 9.23 -8.03 3.99
N GLN A 150 8.96 -9.13 3.27
CA GLN A 150 9.99 -9.79 2.46
C GLN A 150 10.48 -8.88 1.32
N LEU A 151 9.57 -8.09 0.72
CA LEU A 151 9.91 -7.16 -0.36
C LEU A 151 10.47 -5.83 0.15
N ASN A 152 10.01 -5.37 1.30
CA ASN A 152 10.42 -4.09 1.90
C ASN A 152 10.62 -4.20 3.42
N PRO A 153 11.71 -4.85 3.87
CA PRO A 153 11.93 -5.16 5.29
C PRO A 153 12.24 -3.95 6.18
N ASN A 154 12.51 -2.80 5.56
CA ASN A 154 12.85 -1.55 6.26
C ASN A 154 11.92 -0.39 5.86
N GLY A 155 10.85 -0.67 5.11
CA GLY A 155 9.89 0.35 4.70
C GLY A 155 9.01 0.81 5.87
N ILE A 156 8.81 2.12 5.98
CA ILE A 156 8.02 2.70 7.08
C ILE A 156 6.58 2.16 7.08
N ASP A 157 5.95 2.02 5.90
CA ASP A 157 4.57 1.54 5.80
C ASP A 157 4.46 0.03 6.04
N SER A 158 5.37 -0.80 5.48
CA SER A 158 5.36 -2.25 5.70
C SER A 158 5.57 -2.59 7.18
N LEU A 159 6.48 -1.90 7.86
CA LEU A 159 6.72 -2.07 9.28
C LEU A 159 5.56 -1.54 10.13
N TYR A 160 4.98 -0.38 9.79
CA TYR A 160 3.84 0.16 10.52
C TYR A 160 2.63 -0.78 10.48
N PHE A 161 2.22 -1.23 9.30
CA PHE A 161 1.05 -2.10 9.19
C PHE A 161 1.28 -3.48 9.80
N TRP A 162 2.50 -3.99 9.77
CA TRP A 162 2.85 -5.20 10.53
C TRP A 162 2.78 -4.96 12.04
N GLY A 163 3.29 -3.83 12.53
CA GLY A 163 3.19 -3.47 13.96
C GLY A 163 1.75 -3.26 14.43
N ASP A 164 0.89 -2.64 13.59
CA ASP A 164 -0.55 -2.48 13.86
C ASP A 164 -1.25 -3.86 13.92
N HIS A 165 -0.95 -4.76 12.99
CA HIS A 165 -1.45 -6.14 13.01
C HIS A 165 -1.06 -6.84 14.32
N LEU A 166 0.22 -6.83 14.70
CA LEU A 166 0.70 -7.43 15.94
C LEU A 166 -0.01 -6.85 17.18
N TYR A 167 -0.23 -5.53 17.22
CA TYR A 167 -1.00 -4.87 18.26
C TYR A 167 -2.43 -5.41 18.34
N ARG A 168 -3.12 -5.55 17.21
CA ARG A 168 -4.48 -6.10 17.12
C ARG A 168 -4.54 -7.55 17.57
N GLN A 169 -3.50 -8.34 17.29
CA GLN A 169 -3.34 -9.72 17.75
C GLN A 169 -2.84 -9.81 19.20
N LYS A 170 -2.69 -8.69 19.90
CA LYS A 170 -2.21 -8.58 21.30
C LYS A 170 -0.77 -9.03 21.50
N HIS A 171 0.04 -9.07 20.45
CA HIS A 171 1.48 -9.33 20.49
C HIS A 171 2.23 -8.03 20.78
N TYR A 172 1.96 -7.41 21.93
CA TYR A 172 2.37 -6.05 22.23
C TYR A 172 3.89 -5.86 22.26
N ALA A 173 4.64 -6.82 22.81
CA ALA A 173 6.10 -6.72 22.88
C ALA A 173 6.73 -6.72 21.47
N GLU A 174 6.26 -7.58 20.58
CA GLU A 174 6.70 -7.64 19.18
C GLU A 174 6.26 -6.39 18.41
N ALA A 175 5.02 -5.93 18.62
CA ALA A 175 4.52 -4.68 18.03
C ALA A 175 5.43 -3.50 18.38
N LYS A 176 5.84 -3.37 19.65
CA LYS A 176 6.77 -2.33 20.10
C LYS A 176 8.08 -2.35 19.33
N GLN A 177 8.71 -3.51 19.22
CA GLN A 177 9.99 -3.65 18.51
C GLN A 177 9.87 -3.25 17.02
N VAL A 178 8.83 -3.73 16.35
CA VAL A 178 8.59 -3.44 14.93
C VAL A 178 8.29 -1.96 14.70
N LEU A 179 7.46 -1.34 15.53
CA LEU A 179 7.13 0.08 15.45
C LEU A 179 8.34 0.98 15.74
N GLN A 180 9.19 0.60 16.69
CA GLN A 180 10.46 1.30 16.94
C GLN A 180 11.39 1.20 15.72
N LYS A 181 11.46 0.03 15.07
CA LYS A 181 12.19 -0.12 13.80
C LYS A 181 11.59 0.75 12.70
N ALA A 182 10.27 0.86 12.62
CA ALA A 182 9.59 1.71 11.63
C ALA A 182 9.99 3.19 11.74
N LEU A 183 10.20 3.70 12.96
CA LEU A 183 10.69 5.07 13.18
C LEU A 183 12.12 5.30 12.64
N GLN A 184 12.91 4.24 12.46
CA GLN A 184 14.26 4.32 11.90
C GLN A 184 14.28 4.22 10.36
N ALA A 185 13.13 4.07 9.72
CA ALA A 185 13.05 3.99 8.26
C ALA A 185 13.62 5.26 7.60
N ALA A 186 14.37 5.06 6.50
CA ALA A 186 14.95 6.17 5.76
C ALA A 186 13.86 7.09 5.17
N PRO A 187 14.10 8.41 5.10
CA PRO A 187 13.20 9.34 4.42
C PRO A 187 13.04 8.97 2.95
N ARG A 188 11.84 9.17 2.43
CA ARG A 188 11.52 8.92 1.02
C ARG A 188 11.46 10.26 0.26
N PRO A 189 12.31 10.50 -0.74
CA PRO A 189 12.25 11.73 -1.52
C PRO A 189 10.87 11.97 -2.14
N GLY A 190 10.32 13.18 -1.96
CA GLY A 190 8.99 13.56 -2.46
C GLY A 190 7.81 12.98 -1.67
N ARG A 191 8.08 12.36 -0.49
CA ARG A 191 7.06 11.79 0.39
C ARG A 191 7.11 12.37 1.82
N GLU A 192 7.65 13.56 1.97
CA GLU A 192 7.96 14.17 3.28
C GLU A 192 6.70 14.30 4.16
N THR A 193 5.59 14.79 3.62
CA THR A 193 4.31 14.88 4.35
C THR A 193 3.78 13.52 4.75
N ALA A 194 3.86 12.52 3.86
CA ALA A 194 3.45 11.16 4.15
C ALA A 194 4.31 10.52 5.25
N ASP A 195 5.63 10.71 5.19
CA ASP A 195 6.57 10.18 6.18
C ASP A 195 6.38 10.84 7.55
N ALA A 196 6.19 12.15 7.59
CA ALA A 196 5.90 12.87 8.83
C ALA A 196 4.58 12.44 9.47
N GLY A 197 3.53 12.29 8.67
CA GLY A 197 2.24 11.81 9.12
C GLY A 197 2.31 10.37 9.63
N ARG A 198 2.99 9.46 8.92
CA ARG A 198 3.15 8.06 9.34
C ARG A 198 3.94 7.96 10.64
N ARG A 199 4.98 8.76 10.84
CA ARG A 199 5.73 8.79 12.11
C ARG A 199 4.84 9.15 13.29
N LYS A 200 3.95 10.13 13.14
CA LYS A 200 2.96 10.50 14.19
C LYS A 200 2.00 9.35 14.49
N GLU A 201 1.54 8.61 13.47
CA GLU A 201 0.70 7.43 13.67
C GLU A 201 1.46 6.33 14.43
N ILE A 202 2.74 6.09 14.08
CA ILE A 202 3.60 5.12 14.78
C ILE A 202 3.79 5.54 16.25
N GLU A 203 4.10 6.80 16.52
CA GLU A 203 4.28 7.34 17.86
C GLU A 203 3.00 7.18 18.69
N SER A 204 1.84 7.49 18.12
CA SER A 204 0.54 7.29 18.76
C SER A 204 0.29 5.82 19.11
N LEU A 205 0.55 4.92 18.16
CA LEU A 205 0.37 3.47 18.39
C LEU A 205 1.35 2.94 19.45
N LEU A 206 2.58 3.43 19.49
CA LEU A 206 3.56 3.07 20.54
C LEU A 206 3.09 3.49 21.93
N VAL A 207 2.40 4.63 22.07
CA VAL A 207 1.79 5.03 23.34
C VAL A 207 0.75 3.98 23.79
N ASP A 208 -0.10 3.53 22.87
CA ASP A 208 -1.12 2.53 23.18
C ASP A 208 -0.53 1.14 23.46
N VAL A 209 0.52 0.75 22.73
CA VAL A 209 1.27 -0.48 22.98
C VAL A 209 1.90 -0.46 24.40
N ASN A 210 2.54 0.66 24.79
CA ASN A 210 3.17 0.77 26.10
C ASN A 210 2.15 0.62 27.23
N LYS A 211 0.96 1.27 27.13
CA LYS A 211 -0.14 1.09 28.09
C LYS A 211 -0.63 -0.35 28.24
N LYS A 212 -0.33 -1.23 27.28
CA LYS A 212 -0.70 -2.66 27.34
C LYS A 212 0.41 -3.52 27.91
N LEU A 213 1.63 -3.00 28.02
CA LEU A 213 2.80 -3.69 28.56
C LEU A 213 3.05 -3.34 30.05
N ASP A 214 2.53 -2.19 30.51
CA ASP A 214 2.52 -1.76 31.92
C ASP A 214 1.41 -2.51 32.70
#